data_8d9bce0c43c38669e2d56c69ad3edc2f
#
_entry.id   8d9bce0c43c38669e2d56c69ad3edc2f
#
_cell.length_a   1.000
_cell.length_b   1.000
_cell.length_c   1.000
_cell.angle_alpha   90.00
_cell.angle_beta   90.00
_cell.angle_gamma   90.00
#
_symmetry.space_group_name_H-M   'P 1'
#
loop_
_entity.id
_entity.type
_entity.pdbx_description
1 polymer ?
#
loop_
_entity_poly.entity_id
_entity_poly.type
_entity_poly.pdbx_seq_one_letter_code
_entity_poly.pdbx_strand_id
1 'polypeptide(L)'
;MPILRPLVIASLVLLVSNACADGVPNDCTQLILAIAPTWNSLRGELRLFERSGGGQWARVAGPFPVLFGKNGLAWGTGVAGQNEPGLRKQERDGRAPAGIFEIGQIFGYDPRLPPGGDYPYHQVTEADVWSDDPRSPNYNRHIVIDPKKPPDNYTHEKMRSGDFAYQWLVEIRHNSDPPVPGAGSAIFFHIRRGVNRPTTGCTTMAKENLVRMITWLRVKGHPCYALLPAVEYDRKWRSWNLPPPETLNRSSGAHAQP
;
A
#
# COMPACT_ATOMS: atom_id res chain seq x y z
N MET A 1 9.03 41.32 61.16
CA MET A 1 9.59 40.68 59.95
C MET A 1 8.57 39.68 59.43
N PRO A 2 7.94 39.93 58.30
CA PRO A 2 7.01 38.98 57.74
C PRO A 2 7.76 37.95 56.84
N ILE A 3 7.49 36.67 57.05
CA ILE A 3 8.07 35.54 56.35
C ILE A 3 7.30 35.36 55.00
N LEU A 4 7.97 35.66 53.88
CA LEU A 4 7.45 35.39 52.57
C LEU A 4 7.51 33.87 52.30
N ARG A 5 6.36 33.23 52.05
CA ARG A 5 6.27 31.85 51.57
C ARG A 5 6.39 31.84 50.05
N PRO A 6 7.24 31.00 49.44
CA PRO A 6 7.30 30.89 47.99
C PRO A 6 6.08 30.16 47.45
N LEU A 7 5.45 30.77 46.45
CA LEU A 7 4.37 30.19 45.67
C LEU A 7 4.99 29.21 44.65
N VAL A 8 4.78 27.92 44.84
CA VAL A 8 5.20 26.90 43.86
C VAL A 8 4.11 26.80 42.78
N ILE A 9 4.38 27.35 41.60
CA ILE A 9 3.54 27.19 40.43
C ILE A 9 3.89 25.83 39.81
N ALA A 10 3.02 24.85 39.97
CA ALA A 10 3.12 23.56 39.29
C ALA A 10 2.61 23.75 37.84
N SER A 11 3.53 23.79 36.90
CA SER A 11 3.19 23.78 35.47
C SER A 11 2.73 22.37 35.07
N LEU A 12 1.44 22.22 34.80
CA LEU A 12 0.86 21.00 34.26
C LEU A 12 1.23 20.91 32.76
N VAL A 13 2.23 20.10 32.43
CA VAL A 13 2.55 19.76 31.02
C VAL A 13 1.51 18.76 30.53
N LEU A 14 0.55 19.24 29.77
CA LEU A 14 -0.36 18.38 29.01
C LEU A 14 0.45 17.70 27.90
N LEU A 15 0.85 16.45 28.13
CA LEU A 15 1.30 15.54 27.07
C LEU A 15 0.09 15.25 26.15
N VAL A 16 -0.02 15.99 25.06
CA VAL A 16 -0.91 15.63 23.96
C VAL A 16 -0.30 14.39 23.31
N SER A 17 -0.75 13.22 23.72
CA SER A 17 -0.52 11.99 22.95
C SER A 17 -1.22 12.17 21.61
N ASN A 18 -0.46 12.40 20.54
CA ASN A 18 -0.93 12.15 19.20
C ASN A 18 -1.14 10.63 19.09
N ALA A 19 -2.32 10.15 19.50
CA ALA A 19 -2.79 8.84 19.11
C ALA A 19 -2.86 8.89 17.57
N CYS A 20 -1.90 8.26 16.92
CA CYS A 20 -1.98 7.96 15.50
C CYS A 20 -3.31 7.22 15.33
N ALA A 21 -4.29 7.83 14.70
CA ALA A 21 -5.59 7.20 14.49
C ALA A 21 -5.33 5.97 13.60
N ASP A 22 -5.49 4.77 14.17
CA ASP A 22 -5.43 3.54 13.41
C ASP A 22 -6.54 3.58 12.36
N GLY A 23 -6.18 3.72 11.07
CA GLY A 23 -7.17 3.74 9.99
C GLY A 23 -6.75 4.59 8.80
N VAL A 24 -7.68 4.75 7.86
CA VAL A 24 -7.46 5.59 6.66
C VAL A 24 -7.38 7.06 7.08
N PRO A 25 -6.28 7.77 6.77
CA PRO A 25 -6.12 9.18 7.08
C PRO A 25 -7.27 10.04 6.53
N ASN A 26 -7.60 11.14 7.22
CA ASN A 26 -8.73 12.00 6.83
C ASN A 26 -8.49 12.71 5.49
N ASP A 27 -7.26 13.01 5.15
CA ASP A 27 -6.82 13.62 3.89
C ASP A 27 -6.73 12.60 2.73
N CYS A 28 -6.74 11.30 3.01
CA CYS A 28 -6.87 10.28 1.98
C CYS A 28 -8.27 10.35 1.35
N THR A 29 -8.35 10.75 0.10
CA THR A 29 -9.59 10.86 -0.67
C THR A 29 -9.72 9.80 -1.77
N GLN A 30 -8.67 9.03 -2.01
CA GLN A 30 -8.64 7.90 -2.95
C GLN A 30 -8.21 6.62 -2.21
N LEU A 31 -9.10 5.63 -2.13
CA LEU A 31 -8.82 4.38 -1.45
C LEU A 31 -8.91 3.20 -2.43
N ILE A 32 -7.84 2.42 -2.46
CA ILE A 32 -7.80 1.10 -3.08
C ILE A 32 -8.12 0.10 -1.97
N LEU A 33 -9.25 -0.60 -2.04
CA LEU A 33 -9.65 -1.59 -1.04
C LEU A 33 -9.66 -2.98 -1.66
N ALA A 34 -8.83 -3.87 -1.15
CA ALA A 34 -8.82 -5.28 -1.50
C ALA A 34 -9.27 -6.13 -0.30
N ILE A 35 -10.19 -7.06 -0.57
CA ILE A 35 -10.69 -7.99 0.45
C ILE A 35 -10.38 -9.41 -0.02
N ALA A 36 -9.66 -10.15 0.83
CA ALA A 36 -9.41 -11.58 0.68
C ALA A 36 -10.45 -12.37 1.49
N PRO A 37 -10.97 -13.51 1.02
CA PRO A 37 -11.92 -14.31 1.81
C PRO A 37 -11.37 -14.70 3.19
N THR A 38 -10.11 -15.11 3.27
CA THR A 38 -9.43 -15.54 4.51
C THR A 38 -7.97 -15.12 4.53
N TRP A 39 -7.30 -15.30 5.65
CA TRP A 39 -5.83 -15.10 5.78
C TRP A 39 -4.99 -15.96 4.83
N ASN A 40 -5.46 -17.13 4.45
CA ASN A 40 -4.75 -18.05 3.56
C ASN A 40 -5.19 -17.94 2.10
N SER A 41 -6.06 -16.99 1.77
CA SER A 41 -6.55 -16.80 0.41
C SER A 41 -5.46 -16.23 -0.50
N LEU A 42 -5.32 -16.85 -1.67
CA LEU A 42 -4.43 -16.39 -2.74
C LEU A 42 -5.11 -15.40 -3.68
N ARG A 43 -6.40 -15.17 -3.48
CA ARG A 43 -7.27 -14.38 -4.35
C ARG A 43 -8.19 -13.50 -3.53
N GLY A 44 -8.63 -12.43 -4.15
CA GLY A 44 -9.65 -11.54 -3.59
C GLY A 44 -10.19 -10.61 -4.66
N GLU A 45 -10.89 -9.62 -4.20
CA GLU A 45 -11.47 -8.58 -5.01
C GLU A 45 -10.99 -7.21 -4.57
N LEU A 46 -10.64 -6.37 -5.54
CA LEU A 46 -10.18 -5.00 -5.33
C LEU A 46 -11.21 -4.02 -5.89
N ARG A 47 -11.44 -2.95 -5.16
CA ARG A 47 -12.34 -1.84 -5.55
C ARG A 47 -11.64 -0.51 -5.35
N LEU A 48 -12.00 0.47 -6.17
CA LEU A 48 -11.54 1.85 -6.05
C LEU A 48 -12.67 2.71 -5.48
N PHE A 49 -12.33 3.53 -4.51
CA PHE A 49 -13.25 4.43 -3.84
C PHE A 49 -12.72 5.86 -3.83
N GLU A 50 -13.62 6.82 -3.87
CA GLU A 50 -13.34 8.23 -3.65
C GLU A 50 -14.23 8.79 -2.55
N ARG A 51 -13.76 9.84 -1.90
CA ARG A 51 -14.55 10.67 -0.99
C ARG A 51 -14.14 12.14 -1.09
N SER A 52 -15.02 13.06 -0.74
CA SER A 52 -14.69 14.46 -0.54
C SER A 52 -14.34 14.67 0.92
N GLY A 53 -13.14 15.15 1.21
CA GLY A 53 -12.59 15.51 2.53
C GLY A 53 -13.35 15.00 3.75
N GLY A 54 -13.07 13.77 4.23
CA GLY A 54 -13.75 13.19 5.40
C GLY A 54 -15.20 12.71 5.18
N GLY A 55 -15.76 12.87 3.97
CA GLY A 55 -17.09 12.42 3.59
C GLY A 55 -17.23 10.91 3.43
N GLN A 56 -18.40 10.48 2.96
CA GLN A 56 -18.68 9.06 2.71
C GLN A 56 -17.93 8.56 1.48
N TRP A 57 -17.49 7.31 1.52
CA TRP A 57 -16.87 6.61 0.42
C TRP A 57 -17.87 6.27 -0.68
N ALA A 58 -17.57 6.64 -1.92
CA ALA A 58 -18.28 6.24 -3.12
C ALA A 58 -17.40 5.31 -3.95
N ARG A 59 -17.92 4.14 -4.36
CA ARG A 59 -17.21 3.23 -5.24
C ARG A 59 -17.18 3.78 -6.66
N VAL A 60 -15.99 3.93 -7.24
CA VAL A 60 -15.78 4.45 -8.61
C VAL A 60 -15.38 3.35 -9.60
N ALA A 61 -14.83 2.22 -9.14
CA ALA A 61 -14.49 1.09 -10.01
C ALA A 61 -14.39 -0.25 -9.26
N GLY A 62 -14.36 -1.34 -9.99
CA GLY A 62 -14.30 -2.70 -9.48
C GLY A 62 -15.70 -3.34 -9.34
N PRO A 63 -15.81 -4.60 -8.82
CA PRO A 63 -14.68 -5.38 -8.31
C PRO A 63 -13.72 -5.86 -9.42
N PHE A 64 -12.43 -5.85 -9.14
CA PHE A 64 -11.39 -6.41 -9.96
C PHE A 64 -10.82 -7.66 -9.29
N PRO A 65 -10.78 -8.82 -9.97
CA PRO A 65 -10.11 -10.01 -9.42
C PRO A 65 -8.62 -9.77 -9.26
N VAL A 66 -8.09 -10.04 -8.06
CA VAL A 66 -6.67 -9.89 -7.72
C VAL A 66 -6.09 -11.19 -7.17
N LEU A 67 -4.76 -11.32 -7.29
CA LEU A 67 -4.00 -12.40 -6.66
C LEU A 67 -3.01 -11.79 -5.66
N PHE A 68 -2.77 -12.55 -4.59
CA PHE A 68 -1.89 -12.21 -3.48
C PHE A 68 -0.70 -13.16 -3.38
N GLY A 69 -0.02 -13.13 -2.25
CA GLY A 69 1.08 -14.03 -1.94
C GLY A 69 0.67 -15.50 -1.93
N LYS A 70 1.56 -16.39 -2.40
CA LYS A 70 1.34 -17.84 -2.49
C LYS A 70 1.03 -18.53 -1.14
N ASN A 71 1.32 -17.88 -0.03
CA ASN A 71 1.02 -18.32 1.32
C ASN A 71 -0.07 -17.46 2.00
N GLY A 72 -0.86 -16.70 1.22
CA GLY A 72 -1.92 -15.82 1.73
C GLY A 72 -1.39 -14.47 2.23
N LEU A 73 -1.90 -14.02 3.37
CA LEU A 73 -1.65 -12.70 3.96
C LEU A 73 -0.95 -12.82 5.32
N ALA A 74 -0.30 -11.74 5.74
CA ALA A 74 0.20 -11.52 7.10
C ALA A 74 0.15 -10.03 7.41
N TRP A 75 0.05 -9.63 8.67
CA TRP A 75 0.04 -8.23 9.06
C TRP A 75 1.31 -7.51 8.64
N GLY A 76 1.15 -6.41 7.91
CA GLY A 76 2.23 -5.57 7.42
C GLY A 76 2.52 -4.39 8.35
N THR A 77 3.49 -3.56 7.93
CA THR A 77 3.86 -2.29 8.56
C THR A 77 3.57 -1.15 7.60
N GLY A 78 2.71 -0.22 7.99
CA GLY A 78 2.27 0.90 7.17
C GLY A 78 1.51 1.92 8.00
N VAL A 79 0.46 2.51 7.44
CA VAL A 79 -0.43 3.45 8.14
C VAL A 79 -1.19 2.76 9.28
N ALA A 80 -1.67 1.52 9.04
CA ALA A 80 -2.31 0.69 10.06
C ALA A 80 -2.02 -0.80 9.82
N GLY A 81 -2.08 -1.61 10.88
CA GLY A 81 -1.84 -3.07 10.83
C GLY A 81 -0.66 -3.55 11.66
N GLN A 82 0.35 -2.70 11.89
CA GLN A 82 1.57 -3.06 12.61
C GLN A 82 1.36 -3.42 14.09
N ASN A 83 0.28 -2.97 14.69
CA ASN A 83 -0.04 -3.23 16.11
C ASN A 83 -1.08 -4.35 16.29
N GLU A 84 -1.58 -4.92 15.20
CA GLU A 84 -2.59 -5.96 15.25
C GLU A 84 -2.01 -7.30 15.71
N PRO A 85 -2.77 -8.09 16.47
CA PRO A 85 -2.33 -9.41 16.88
C PRO A 85 -2.31 -10.40 15.72
N GLY A 86 -1.35 -11.31 15.69
CA GLY A 86 -1.26 -12.38 14.71
C GLY A 86 0.04 -12.44 13.94
N LEU A 87 0.02 -13.18 12.81
CA LEU A 87 1.20 -13.43 12.00
C LEU A 87 1.70 -12.14 11.34
N ARG A 88 2.98 -11.85 11.50
CA ARG A 88 3.65 -10.70 10.89
C ARG A 88 4.28 -11.04 9.56
N LYS A 89 4.19 -10.09 8.62
CA LYS A 89 4.92 -10.15 7.36
C LYS A 89 6.42 -10.22 7.62
N GLN A 90 7.08 -11.14 6.93
CA GLN A 90 8.52 -11.33 6.97
C GLN A 90 9.09 -11.38 5.54
N GLU A 91 10.39 -11.13 5.44
CA GLU A 91 11.08 -11.28 4.17
C GLU A 91 10.97 -12.72 3.66
N ARG A 92 10.64 -12.87 2.36
CA ARG A 92 10.51 -14.16 1.65
C ARG A 92 9.47 -15.14 2.20
N ASP A 93 8.53 -14.69 3.04
CA ASP A 93 7.47 -15.54 3.59
C ASP A 93 6.38 -15.92 2.55
N GLY A 94 6.39 -15.32 1.37
CA GLY A 94 5.40 -15.56 0.32
C GLY A 94 4.00 -15.05 0.65
N ARG A 95 3.85 -14.09 1.59
CA ARG A 95 2.59 -13.51 2.02
C ARG A 95 2.46 -12.06 1.58
N ALA A 96 1.26 -11.64 1.21
CA ALA A 96 0.96 -10.24 0.97
C ALA A 96 0.73 -9.50 2.30
N PRO A 97 1.23 -8.26 2.46
CA PRO A 97 1.01 -7.51 3.69
C PRO A 97 -0.46 -7.07 3.80
N ALA A 98 -1.11 -7.42 4.91
CA ALA A 98 -2.42 -6.90 5.32
C ALA A 98 -2.25 -5.64 6.15
N GLY A 99 -3.17 -4.69 6.02
CA GLY A 99 -3.12 -3.39 6.69
C GLY A 99 -3.55 -2.26 5.77
N ILE A 100 -3.16 -1.02 6.13
CA ILE A 100 -3.32 0.18 5.31
C ILE A 100 -1.94 0.74 5.00
N PHE A 101 -1.72 1.08 3.74
CA PHE A 101 -0.45 1.54 3.20
C PHE A 101 -0.67 2.77 2.32
N GLU A 102 0.27 3.69 2.31
CA GLU A 102 0.33 4.74 1.30
C GLU A 102 0.71 4.14 -0.05
N ILE A 103 0.35 4.83 -1.14
CA ILE A 103 0.83 4.54 -2.49
C ILE A 103 2.07 5.40 -2.75
N GLY A 104 3.15 4.72 -3.10
CA GLY A 104 4.40 5.37 -3.47
C GLY A 104 4.48 5.71 -4.95
N GLN A 105 5.68 5.62 -5.52
CA GLN A 105 5.94 5.95 -6.92
C GLN A 105 5.46 4.86 -7.87
N ILE A 106 5.13 5.26 -9.09
CA ILE A 106 4.88 4.34 -10.20
C ILE A 106 6.17 4.18 -11.00
N PHE A 107 6.47 2.94 -11.37
CA PHE A 107 7.60 2.56 -12.21
C PHE A 107 7.10 1.83 -13.46
N GLY A 108 7.81 1.94 -14.57
CA GLY A 108 7.39 1.23 -15.77
C GLY A 108 8.43 1.23 -16.88
N TYR A 109 8.19 0.42 -17.90
CA TYR A 109 9.08 0.28 -19.06
C TYR A 109 8.88 1.39 -20.09
N ASP A 110 7.67 1.90 -20.20
CA ASP A 110 7.31 2.92 -21.18
C ASP A 110 7.87 4.30 -20.77
N PRO A 111 8.15 5.22 -21.70
CA PRO A 111 8.71 6.52 -21.37
C PRO A 111 7.76 7.45 -20.62
N ARG A 112 6.47 7.11 -20.57
CA ARG A 112 5.40 7.91 -19.92
C ARG A 112 4.36 7.00 -19.31
N LEU A 113 3.60 7.54 -18.36
CA LEU A 113 2.38 6.91 -17.88
C LEU A 113 1.37 6.68 -19.01
N PRO A 114 0.43 5.74 -18.84
CA PRO A 114 -0.70 5.59 -19.76
C PRO A 114 -1.44 6.92 -19.94
N PRO A 115 -2.08 7.18 -21.09
CA PRO A 115 -2.84 8.41 -21.32
C PRO A 115 -3.84 8.69 -20.20
N GLY A 116 -3.84 9.92 -19.65
CA GLY A 116 -4.64 10.32 -18.49
C GLY A 116 -4.01 10.03 -17.13
N GLY A 117 -2.85 9.38 -17.09
CA GLY A 117 -2.07 9.21 -15.85
C GLY A 117 -1.43 10.52 -15.41
N ASP A 118 -1.56 10.82 -14.10
CA ASP A 118 -0.98 12.01 -13.46
C ASP A 118 -0.55 11.66 -12.04
N TYR A 119 0.60 10.97 -11.94
CA TYR A 119 1.16 10.49 -10.68
C TYR A 119 2.69 10.44 -10.78
N PRO A 120 3.47 10.51 -9.68
CA PRO A 120 4.92 10.38 -9.72
C PRO A 120 5.35 9.12 -10.46
N TYR A 121 6.17 9.27 -11.47
CA TYR A 121 6.58 8.20 -12.37
C TYR A 121 8.07 8.17 -12.60
N HIS A 122 8.64 6.98 -12.67
CA HIS A 122 10.01 6.72 -13.07
C HIS A 122 10.05 5.64 -14.16
N GLN A 123 10.65 5.97 -15.30
CA GLN A 123 10.94 4.97 -16.34
C GLN A 123 12.14 4.13 -15.90
N VAL A 124 11.91 2.83 -15.70
CA VAL A 124 12.99 1.93 -15.29
C VAL A 124 13.88 1.50 -16.45
N THR A 125 15.17 1.41 -16.17
CA THR A 125 16.24 0.89 -17.03
C THR A 125 16.74 -0.46 -16.49
N GLU A 126 17.72 -1.05 -17.11
CA GLU A 126 18.38 -2.27 -16.62
C GLU A 126 19.23 -2.02 -15.35
N ALA A 127 19.54 -0.75 -15.05
CA ALA A 127 20.25 -0.34 -13.85
C ALA A 127 19.35 -0.17 -12.63
N ASP A 128 18.02 -0.13 -12.85
CA ASP A 128 17.04 0.07 -11.78
C ASP A 128 16.76 -1.25 -11.07
N VAL A 129 16.95 -1.25 -9.75
CA VAL A 129 16.72 -2.41 -8.90
C VAL A 129 16.03 -1.98 -7.60
N TRP A 130 15.34 -2.93 -6.97
CA TRP A 130 14.84 -2.77 -5.61
C TRP A 130 15.69 -3.60 -4.66
N SER A 131 16.26 -2.97 -3.63
CA SER A 131 17.11 -3.67 -2.67
C SER A 131 16.24 -4.50 -1.70
N ASP A 132 16.38 -5.82 -1.77
CA ASP A 132 15.61 -6.80 -0.98
C ASP A 132 16.46 -7.62 0.01
N ASP A 133 17.76 -7.29 0.14
CA ASP A 133 18.65 -7.91 1.11
C ASP A 133 18.57 -7.20 2.47
N PRO A 134 18.13 -7.88 3.55
CA PRO A 134 18.06 -7.27 4.87
C PRO A 134 19.39 -6.73 5.43
N ARG A 135 20.52 -7.14 4.85
CA ARG A 135 21.86 -6.64 5.24
C ARG A 135 22.23 -5.34 4.52
N SER A 136 21.50 -5.00 3.45
CA SER A 136 21.79 -3.79 2.68
C SER A 136 21.42 -2.53 3.46
N PRO A 137 22.27 -1.48 3.46
CA PRO A 137 21.90 -0.17 3.99
C PRO A 137 20.77 0.50 3.21
N ASN A 138 20.50 0.01 1.99
CA ASN A 138 19.41 0.47 1.14
C ASN A 138 18.21 -0.50 1.15
N TYR A 139 18.11 -1.38 2.15
CA TYR A 139 17.01 -2.34 2.25
C TYR A 139 15.64 -1.69 2.02
N ASN A 140 14.81 -2.35 1.21
CA ASN A 140 13.48 -1.92 0.81
C ASN A 140 13.43 -0.52 0.15
N ARG A 141 14.42 -0.22 -0.69
CA ARG A 141 14.50 1.03 -1.46
C ARG A 141 14.80 0.78 -2.92
N HIS A 142 14.29 1.65 -3.78
CA HIS A 142 14.73 1.77 -5.17
C HIS A 142 16.14 2.35 -5.20
N ILE A 143 17.02 1.71 -5.98
CA ILE A 143 18.36 2.20 -6.26
C ILE A 143 18.70 2.04 -7.75
N VAL A 144 19.55 2.93 -8.25
CA VAL A 144 20.10 2.84 -9.60
C VAL A 144 21.55 2.40 -9.49
N ILE A 145 21.86 1.22 -10.03
CA ILE A 145 23.22 0.66 -9.99
C ILE A 145 24.09 1.43 -10.97
N ASP A 146 25.21 1.98 -10.49
CA ASP A 146 26.23 2.57 -11.32
C ASP A 146 27.05 1.46 -12.02
N PRO A 147 26.99 1.31 -13.35
CA PRO A 147 27.70 0.25 -14.06
C PRO A 147 29.24 0.38 -13.98
N LYS A 148 29.74 1.53 -13.52
CA LYS A 148 31.18 1.80 -13.35
C LYS A 148 31.69 1.40 -11.96
N LYS A 149 30.80 1.05 -11.03
CA LYS A 149 31.18 0.58 -9.70
C LYS A 149 31.01 -0.93 -9.62
N PRO A 150 31.89 -1.64 -8.90
CA PRO A 150 31.66 -3.05 -8.65
C PRO A 150 30.33 -3.25 -7.95
N PRO A 151 29.54 -4.29 -8.34
CA PRO A 151 28.28 -4.59 -7.67
C PRO A 151 28.56 -4.86 -6.19
N ASP A 152 27.68 -4.38 -5.33
CA ASP A 152 27.68 -4.78 -3.94
C ASP A 152 27.32 -6.28 -3.81
N ASN A 153 27.59 -6.87 -2.64
CA ASN A 153 27.30 -8.28 -2.37
C ASN A 153 25.86 -8.52 -1.88
N TYR A 154 24.95 -7.57 -2.09
CA TYR A 154 23.57 -7.65 -1.67
C TYR A 154 22.66 -8.17 -2.79
N THR A 155 21.57 -8.81 -2.42
CA THR A 155 20.54 -9.20 -3.39
C THR A 155 19.66 -8.02 -3.78
N HIS A 156 19.22 -8.03 -5.04
CA HIS A 156 18.36 -7.00 -5.60
C HIS A 156 17.32 -7.61 -6.53
N GLU A 157 16.09 -7.15 -6.42
CA GLU A 157 15.05 -7.43 -7.42
C GLU A 157 15.23 -6.51 -8.63
N LYS A 158 15.47 -7.09 -9.81
CA LYS A 158 15.55 -6.32 -11.06
C LYS A 158 14.18 -5.77 -11.43
N MET A 159 14.09 -4.45 -11.58
CA MET A 159 12.83 -3.81 -11.95
C MET A 159 12.55 -3.86 -13.45
N ARG A 160 13.61 -4.03 -14.29
CA ARG A 160 13.51 -4.25 -15.73
C ARG A 160 14.26 -5.51 -16.12
N SER A 161 13.55 -6.61 -16.27
CA SER A 161 14.09 -7.93 -16.66
C SER A 161 13.48 -8.47 -17.96
N GLY A 162 12.70 -7.66 -18.69
CA GLY A 162 11.92 -8.12 -19.84
C GLY A 162 10.63 -8.86 -19.48
N ASP A 163 10.34 -9.05 -18.20
CA ASP A 163 9.10 -9.65 -17.74
C ASP A 163 7.92 -8.67 -17.93
N PHE A 164 6.94 -9.03 -18.72
CA PHE A 164 5.75 -8.21 -18.99
C PHE A 164 4.99 -7.86 -17.69
N ALA A 165 5.09 -8.69 -16.66
CA ALA A 165 4.43 -8.45 -15.39
C ALA A 165 4.92 -7.16 -14.73
N TYR A 166 6.16 -6.76 -14.99
CA TYR A 166 6.79 -5.57 -14.44
C TYR A 166 6.72 -4.36 -15.40
N GLN A 167 5.99 -4.48 -16.52
CA GLN A 167 5.76 -3.33 -17.40
C GLN A 167 5.19 -2.12 -16.64
N TRP A 168 4.39 -2.38 -15.60
CA TRP A 168 3.89 -1.39 -14.66
C TRP A 168 4.01 -1.92 -13.23
N LEU A 169 4.67 -1.14 -12.37
CA LEU A 169 4.78 -1.36 -10.93
C LEU A 169 4.22 -0.13 -10.22
N VAL A 170 3.34 -0.33 -9.24
CA VAL A 170 2.89 0.73 -8.34
C VAL A 170 3.33 0.36 -6.94
N GLU A 171 4.19 1.17 -6.35
CA GLU A 171 4.74 0.90 -5.02
C GLU A 171 3.64 0.93 -3.96
N ILE A 172 3.60 -0.13 -3.15
CA ILE A 172 2.83 -0.19 -1.90
C ILE A 172 3.83 0.07 -0.78
N ARG A 173 3.71 1.18 -0.06
CA ARG A 173 4.65 1.59 0.98
C ARG A 173 4.52 0.76 2.25
N HIS A 174 4.75 -0.53 2.09
CA HIS A 174 4.89 -1.47 3.19
C HIS A 174 6.33 -1.43 3.71
N ASN A 175 6.52 -1.29 5.02
CA ASN A 175 7.84 -1.31 5.67
C ASN A 175 8.83 -0.30 5.05
N SER A 176 8.37 0.92 4.75
CA SER A 176 9.13 1.85 3.92
C SER A 176 9.84 2.96 4.68
N ASP A 177 9.31 3.44 5.83
CA ASP A 177 9.84 4.65 6.44
C ASP A 177 9.74 4.65 7.98
N PRO A 178 10.85 4.35 8.66
CA PRO A 178 12.07 3.70 8.15
C PRO A 178 11.84 2.21 7.90
N PRO A 179 12.51 1.60 6.91
CA PRO A 179 12.41 0.17 6.69
C PRO A 179 13.07 -0.62 7.83
N VAL A 180 12.38 -1.66 8.29
CA VAL A 180 12.89 -2.61 9.29
C VAL A 180 13.44 -3.82 8.55
N PRO A 181 14.75 -4.13 8.63
CA PRO A 181 15.34 -5.28 7.98
C PRO A 181 14.62 -6.58 8.33
N GLY A 182 14.27 -7.36 7.30
CA GLY A 182 13.59 -8.65 7.49
C GLY A 182 12.07 -8.57 7.63
N ALA A 183 11.46 -7.39 7.72
CA ALA A 183 10.00 -7.24 7.82
C ALA A 183 9.26 -7.26 6.47
N GLY A 184 9.97 -7.59 5.39
CA GLY A 184 9.44 -7.66 4.02
C GLY A 184 9.78 -6.43 3.19
N SER A 185 10.03 -6.65 1.89
CA SER A 185 10.45 -5.65 0.92
C SER A 185 9.80 -5.88 -0.44
N ALA A 186 10.00 -4.95 -1.38
CA ALA A 186 9.62 -5.07 -2.78
C ALA A 186 8.14 -5.40 -3.00
N ILE A 187 7.24 -4.67 -2.35
CA ILE A 187 5.78 -4.89 -2.45
C ILE A 187 5.16 -3.89 -3.42
N PHE A 188 4.55 -4.43 -4.48
CA PHE A 188 3.98 -3.66 -5.57
C PHE A 188 2.59 -4.17 -5.99
N PHE A 189 1.83 -3.30 -6.65
CA PHE A 189 0.87 -3.78 -7.65
C PHE A 189 1.60 -4.00 -8.97
N HIS A 190 1.31 -5.12 -9.64
CA HIS A 190 1.83 -5.38 -10.98
C HIS A 190 0.88 -6.25 -11.80
N ILE A 191 1.16 -6.42 -13.10
CA ILE A 191 0.35 -7.25 -14.00
C ILE A 191 0.49 -8.71 -13.57
N ARG A 192 -0.63 -9.43 -13.48
CA ARG A 192 -0.61 -10.86 -13.14
C ARG A 192 0.01 -11.69 -14.27
N ARG A 193 0.87 -12.64 -13.93
CA ARG A 193 1.50 -13.57 -14.89
C ARG A 193 0.55 -14.66 -15.39
N GLY A 194 -0.63 -14.78 -14.80
CA GLY A 194 -1.66 -15.77 -15.14
C GLY A 194 -2.76 -15.81 -14.10
N VAL A 195 -3.94 -16.32 -14.47
CA VAL A 195 -5.14 -16.35 -13.62
C VAL A 195 -4.98 -17.17 -12.34
N ASN A 196 -3.99 -18.09 -12.29
CA ASN A 196 -3.73 -19.00 -11.19
C ASN A 196 -2.28 -18.91 -10.69
N ARG A 197 -1.55 -17.83 -10.98
CA ARG A 197 -0.15 -17.65 -10.56
C ARG A 197 -0.07 -16.58 -9.46
N PRO A 198 -0.14 -17.00 -8.17
CA PRO A 198 0.04 -16.09 -7.03
C PRO A 198 1.45 -15.54 -7.01
N THR A 199 1.69 -14.54 -6.17
CA THR A 199 2.97 -13.84 -6.02
C THR A 199 3.77 -14.35 -4.82
N THR A 200 4.89 -13.69 -4.55
CA THR A 200 5.66 -13.89 -3.31
C THR A 200 5.35 -12.82 -2.24
N GLY A 201 4.38 -11.93 -2.53
CA GLY A 201 3.95 -10.86 -1.59
C GLY A 201 3.19 -9.72 -2.25
N CYS A 202 3.42 -9.46 -3.54
CA CYS A 202 2.75 -8.41 -4.30
C CYS A 202 1.25 -8.68 -4.49
N THR A 203 0.50 -7.65 -4.85
CA THR A 203 -0.90 -7.74 -5.30
C THR A 203 -0.94 -7.59 -6.82
N THR A 204 -1.57 -8.54 -7.53
CA THR A 204 -1.59 -8.53 -9.01
C THR A 204 -2.98 -8.59 -9.59
N MET A 205 -3.14 -8.00 -10.76
CA MET A 205 -4.40 -7.96 -11.50
C MET A 205 -4.18 -8.00 -13.01
N ALA A 206 -5.26 -8.06 -13.78
CA ALA A 206 -5.22 -7.92 -15.23
C ALA A 206 -4.65 -6.55 -15.62
N LYS A 207 -3.92 -6.49 -16.74
CA LYS A 207 -3.26 -5.26 -17.21
C LYS A 207 -4.23 -4.08 -17.32
N GLU A 208 -5.42 -4.32 -17.86
CA GLU A 208 -6.44 -3.30 -18.08
C GLU A 208 -6.90 -2.67 -16.76
N ASN A 209 -7.05 -3.49 -15.71
CA ASN A 209 -7.45 -3.03 -14.40
C ASN A 209 -6.33 -2.24 -13.71
N LEU A 210 -5.07 -2.68 -13.87
CA LEU A 210 -3.91 -1.95 -13.35
C LEU A 210 -3.75 -0.60 -14.04
N VAL A 211 -3.87 -0.55 -15.38
CA VAL A 211 -3.84 0.71 -16.15
C VAL A 211 -4.97 1.63 -15.71
N ARG A 212 -6.19 1.13 -15.54
CA ARG A 212 -7.32 1.91 -15.03
C ARG A 212 -7.04 2.49 -13.64
N MET A 213 -6.43 1.72 -12.74
CA MET A 213 -6.02 2.20 -11.42
C MET A 213 -4.94 3.29 -11.54
N ILE A 214 -3.90 3.08 -12.36
CA ILE A 214 -2.82 4.06 -12.60
C ILE A 214 -3.38 5.38 -13.13
N THR A 215 -4.28 5.34 -14.10
CA THR A 215 -4.88 6.54 -14.70
C THR A 215 -5.86 7.26 -13.75
N TRP A 216 -6.34 6.58 -12.74
CA TRP A 216 -7.22 7.15 -11.72
C TRP A 216 -6.45 7.79 -10.56
N LEU A 217 -5.25 7.33 -10.20
CA LEU A 217 -4.46 7.86 -9.09
C LEU A 217 -4.13 9.35 -9.26
N ARG A 218 -4.24 10.12 -8.18
CA ARG A 218 -3.88 11.54 -8.11
C ARG A 218 -3.11 11.83 -6.81
N VAL A 219 -2.01 12.56 -6.91
CA VAL A 219 -1.20 12.95 -5.74
C VAL A 219 -2.05 13.68 -4.69
N LYS A 220 -2.87 14.62 -5.14
CA LYS A 220 -3.76 15.41 -4.26
C LYS A 220 -4.82 14.56 -3.54
N GLY A 221 -5.03 13.32 -3.99
CA GLY A 221 -5.95 12.37 -3.38
C GLY A 221 -5.35 11.63 -2.19
N HIS A 222 -4.05 11.79 -1.92
CA HIS A 222 -3.32 11.04 -0.88
C HIS A 222 -3.71 9.56 -0.86
N PRO A 223 -3.54 8.84 -2.00
CA PRO A 223 -4.10 7.51 -2.15
C PRO A 223 -3.54 6.51 -1.15
N CYS A 224 -4.45 5.73 -0.57
CA CYS A 224 -4.11 4.62 0.31
C CYS A 224 -4.56 3.29 -0.27
N TYR A 225 -3.87 2.24 0.13
CA TYR A 225 -4.24 0.84 -0.12
C TYR A 225 -4.58 0.14 1.18
N ALA A 226 -5.77 -0.43 1.28
CA ALA A 226 -6.18 -1.32 2.35
C ALA A 226 -6.31 -2.75 1.82
N LEU A 227 -5.63 -3.72 2.45
CA LEU A 227 -5.77 -5.16 2.20
C LEU A 227 -6.12 -5.85 3.50
N LEU A 228 -7.29 -6.48 3.56
CA LEU A 228 -7.75 -7.20 4.73
C LEU A 228 -8.41 -8.53 4.34
N PRO A 229 -8.30 -9.59 5.16
CA PRO A 229 -9.24 -10.69 5.08
C PRO A 229 -10.63 -10.22 5.56
N ALA A 230 -11.69 -10.85 5.04
CA ALA A 230 -13.06 -10.45 5.30
C ALA A 230 -13.38 -10.31 6.80
N VAL A 231 -12.90 -11.24 7.62
CA VAL A 231 -13.10 -11.21 9.07
C VAL A 231 -12.52 -9.95 9.72
N GLU A 232 -11.38 -9.47 9.25
CA GLU A 232 -10.75 -8.25 9.78
C GLU A 232 -11.41 -7.00 9.21
N TYR A 233 -11.82 -7.03 7.93
CA TYR A 233 -12.60 -5.95 7.36
C TYR A 233 -13.92 -5.75 8.13
N ASP A 234 -14.67 -6.80 8.43
CA ASP A 234 -15.93 -6.73 9.18
C ASP A 234 -15.75 -6.16 10.59
N ARG A 235 -14.62 -6.47 11.23
CA ARG A 235 -14.29 -5.95 12.57
C ARG A 235 -13.87 -4.48 12.56
N LYS A 236 -13.18 -4.03 11.49
CA LYS A 236 -12.40 -2.80 11.49
C LYS A 236 -12.97 -1.69 10.60
N TRP A 237 -13.91 -1.97 9.72
CA TRP A 237 -14.31 -0.96 8.73
C TRP A 237 -14.75 0.36 9.36
N ARG A 238 -15.41 0.35 10.52
CA ARG A 238 -15.80 1.58 11.23
C ARG A 238 -14.60 2.28 11.87
N SER A 239 -13.85 1.56 12.70
CA SER A 239 -12.71 2.12 13.43
C SER A 239 -11.58 2.56 12.52
N TRP A 240 -11.42 1.90 11.36
CA TRP A 240 -10.42 2.24 10.36
C TRP A 240 -10.93 3.17 9.25
N ASN A 241 -12.15 3.70 9.38
CA ASN A 241 -12.74 4.64 8.41
C ASN A 241 -12.73 4.09 6.96
N LEU A 242 -12.97 2.78 6.80
CA LEU A 242 -13.09 2.12 5.51
C LEU A 242 -14.51 2.27 4.95
N PRO A 243 -14.72 2.05 3.63
CA PRO A 243 -16.05 1.98 3.04
C PRO A 243 -16.93 0.98 3.78
N PRO A 244 -18.19 1.31 4.10
CA PRO A 244 -19.08 0.38 4.77
C PRO A 244 -19.52 -0.78 3.84
N PRO A 245 -19.86 -1.98 4.39
CA PRO A 245 -20.14 -3.19 3.60
C PRO A 245 -21.18 -3.02 2.51
N GLU A 246 -22.20 -2.21 2.72
CA GLU A 246 -23.25 -1.93 1.73
C GLU A 246 -22.72 -1.23 0.47
N THR A 247 -21.58 -0.55 0.55
CA THR A 247 -20.96 0.11 -0.62
C THR A 247 -20.19 -0.86 -1.49
N LEU A 248 -19.82 -2.04 -0.96
CA LEU A 248 -19.06 -3.04 -1.72
C LEU A 248 -19.88 -3.61 -2.89
N ASN A 249 -21.20 -3.69 -2.74
CA ASN A 249 -22.11 -4.31 -3.71
C ASN A 249 -22.92 -3.30 -4.54
N ARG A 250 -22.96 -2.01 -4.14
CA ARG A 250 -23.64 -0.99 -4.94
C ARG A 250 -22.85 -0.74 -6.22
N SER A 251 -23.44 -1.04 -7.38
CA SER A 251 -22.92 -0.48 -8.65
C SER A 251 -22.95 1.05 -8.53
N SER A 252 -21.94 1.73 -9.09
CA SER A 252 -22.01 3.17 -9.34
C SER A 252 -23.21 3.44 -10.25
N GLY A 253 -24.40 3.48 -9.66
CA GLY A 253 -25.61 3.85 -10.33
C GLY A 253 -25.51 5.32 -10.68
N ALA A 254 -25.76 5.60 -11.95
CA ALA A 254 -25.96 6.89 -12.55
C ALA A 254 -26.47 7.94 -11.53
N HIS A 255 -25.73 9.04 -11.42
CA HIS A 255 -26.38 10.31 -11.12
C HIS A 255 -27.38 10.53 -12.26
N ALA A 256 -28.63 10.13 -12.06
CA ALA A 256 -29.73 10.72 -12.79
C ALA A 256 -29.71 12.20 -12.42
N GLN A 257 -29.30 13.03 -13.35
CA GLN A 257 -29.58 14.45 -13.30
C GLN A 257 -31.09 14.65 -13.43
N PRO A 258 -31.69 15.54 -12.65
CA PRO A 258 -33.02 16.05 -12.93
C PRO A 258 -33.05 16.90 -14.18
#